data_59350691b437b1a4d587d22803dcb1d8
#
_entry.id   59350691b437b1a4d587d22803dcb1d8
#
_cell.length_a   1.000
_cell.length_b   1.000
_cell.length_c   1.000
_cell.angle_alpha   90.00
_cell.angle_beta   90.00
_cell.angle_gamma   90.00
#
_symmetry.space_group_name_H-M   'P 1'
#
loop_
_entity.id
_entity.type
_entity.pdbx_description
1 polymer ?
#
loop_
_entity_poly.entity_id
_entity_poly.type
_entity_poly.pdbx_seq_one_letter_code
_entity_poly.pdbx_strand_id
1 'polypeptide(L)'
;MSSIPLDYFLNDEELLKRHELAIPSNEMYRYFPPKEEVILLDSDPSKNYRFIFNGPKKTNFEQGKLNEFHEYELKTGKLNYPNEWLESDNMRLLQAAEYDIPKAYGLINDRIKFINNNPKTINNKIISLLNSGCMFIYGRDHHFRPIIVISMTEYKKLIEKNIYSEQDINNSFIYLINYILKYLLIPGQIENWVAIIDFEGAGVSDVSDFKKIISILNSYRGRVFRNYFINISGFLKIAVKAAINIFGKSSAKKVRILDDDELNKLQEIISPSNIQKKYGGTAPDAQPGGNNLFPPRMPSMNYELNGERLNIISEEAYKEMCLNSNPYKPFSISPKYLEKWNKEKEEKEEKEKIEKEKEQAALNNNKQIQESVAQKSFINNNAVEEKRTNIIMNNNNHNRTTSREYVINFLNEFDELNMIETFEEKKYNSKIDLNIGNISSFFNKISNYKKM
;
A
#
# COMPACT_ATOMS: atom_id res chain seq x y z
N MET A 1 18.16 -3.94 4.01
CA MET A 1 17.70 -4.65 5.23
C MET A 1 18.01 -6.09 5.08
N SER A 2 18.66 -6.72 6.10
CA SER A 2 18.83 -8.17 6.06
C SER A 2 17.46 -8.81 5.98
N SER A 3 17.25 -9.65 4.96
CA SER A 3 16.05 -10.43 4.84
C SER A 3 15.92 -11.31 6.07
N ILE A 4 14.94 -11.02 6.92
CA ILE A 4 14.45 -12.04 7.84
C ILE A 4 13.99 -13.14 6.91
N PRO A 5 14.58 -14.35 6.94
CA PRO A 5 14.17 -15.38 6.03
C PRO A 5 12.69 -15.65 6.31
N LEU A 6 11.84 -15.44 5.33
CA LEU A 6 10.45 -15.93 5.35
C LEU A 6 10.45 -17.44 5.67
N ASP A 7 11.49 -18.15 5.25
CA ASP A 7 11.71 -19.58 5.47
C ASP A 7 11.52 -20.03 6.92
N TYR A 8 11.79 -19.13 7.90
CA TYR A 8 11.54 -19.45 9.30
C TYR A 8 10.04 -19.63 9.61
N PHE A 9 9.18 -18.83 8.95
CA PHE A 9 7.72 -18.88 9.16
C PHE A 9 7.06 -19.92 8.27
N LEU A 10 7.65 -20.25 7.10
CA LEU A 10 7.06 -21.16 6.12
C LEU A 10 7.00 -22.61 6.57
N ASN A 11 7.82 -22.99 7.56
CA ASN A 11 7.90 -24.36 8.07
C ASN A 11 6.94 -24.65 9.24
N ASP A 12 6.19 -23.64 9.71
CA ASP A 12 5.24 -23.77 10.83
C ASP A 12 3.98 -22.98 10.49
N GLU A 13 2.86 -23.67 10.26
CA GLU A 13 1.58 -23.09 9.84
C GLU A 13 1.03 -22.09 10.87
N GLU A 14 1.20 -22.34 12.17
CA GLU A 14 0.74 -21.42 13.22
C GLU A 14 1.57 -20.13 13.22
N LEU A 15 2.89 -20.24 13.09
CA LEU A 15 3.78 -19.07 13.02
C LEU A 15 3.50 -18.26 11.75
N LEU A 16 3.27 -18.92 10.60
CA LEU A 16 2.92 -18.27 9.35
C LEU A 16 1.60 -17.52 9.48
N LYS A 17 0.57 -18.15 10.01
CA LYS A 17 -0.74 -17.51 10.24
C LYS A 17 -0.63 -16.30 11.17
N ARG A 18 0.16 -16.38 12.21
CA ARG A 18 0.41 -15.24 13.12
C ARG A 18 1.16 -14.11 12.42
N HIS A 19 2.14 -14.43 11.57
CA HIS A 19 2.83 -13.44 10.74
C HIS A 19 1.86 -12.76 9.79
N GLU A 20 1.00 -13.51 9.09
CA GLU A 20 -0.01 -12.97 8.18
C GLU A 20 -1.03 -12.06 8.88
N LEU A 21 -1.39 -12.36 10.13
CA LEU A 21 -2.25 -11.49 10.93
C LEU A 21 -1.53 -10.21 11.41
N ALA A 22 -0.21 -10.27 11.54
CA ALA A 22 0.58 -9.12 12.01
C ALA A 22 0.87 -8.10 10.90
N ILE A 23 1.05 -8.57 9.65
CA ILE A 23 1.32 -7.66 8.51
C ILE A 23 0.11 -6.78 8.19
N PRO A 24 0.30 -5.63 7.53
CA PRO A 24 -0.80 -4.73 7.21
C PRO A 24 -1.85 -5.39 6.31
N SER A 25 -3.11 -5.26 6.72
CA SER A 25 -4.27 -5.66 5.92
C SER A 25 -4.51 -4.69 4.76
N ASN A 26 -5.32 -5.11 3.77
CA ASN A 26 -5.75 -4.22 2.69
C ASN A 26 -6.44 -2.94 3.20
N GLU A 27 -7.15 -3.03 4.33
CA GLU A 27 -7.78 -1.88 4.98
C GLU A 27 -6.75 -0.86 5.45
N MET A 28 -5.63 -1.31 6.03
CA MET A 28 -4.55 -0.42 6.48
C MET A 28 -3.87 0.32 5.32
N TYR A 29 -3.80 -0.28 4.13
CA TYR A 29 -3.30 0.40 2.93
C TYR A 29 -4.27 1.47 2.41
N ARG A 30 -5.55 1.41 2.77
CA ARG A 30 -6.56 2.42 2.45
C ARG A 30 -6.69 3.52 3.51
N TYR A 31 -5.94 3.41 4.61
CA TYR A 31 -5.85 4.44 5.63
C TYR A 31 -4.95 5.58 5.18
N PHE A 32 -5.45 6.81 5.25
CA PHE A 32 -4.68 8.02 5.01
C PHE A 32 -4.64 8.85 6.27
N PRO A 33 -3.43 9.04 6.86
CA PRO A 33 -3.28 9.79 8.09
C PRO A 33 -3.76 11.25 7.89
N PRO A 34 -4.48 11.83 8.85
CA PRO A 34 -4.84 13.25 8.83
C PRO A 34 -3.57 14.11 8.88
N LYS A 35 -3.69 15.36 8.47
CA LYS A 35 -2.53 16.26 8.31
C LYS A 35 -1.69 16.38 9.58
N GLU A 36 -2.32 16.38 10.72
CA GLU A 36 -1.72 16.50 12.06
C GLU A 36 -0.89 15.26 12.42
N GLU A 37 -1.24 14.10 11.86
CA GLU A 37 -0.49 12.84 12.00
C GLU A 37 0.66 12.73 10.96
N VAL A 38 0.64 13.57 9.94
CA VAL A 38 1.74 13.68 8.97
C VAL A 38 2.79 14.67 9.46
N ILE A 39 2.36 15.87 9.85
CA ILE A 39 3.25 16.95 10.27
C ILE A 39 2.54 17.90 11.23
N LEU A 40 3.16 18.20 12.37
CA LEU A 40 2.78 19.29 13.24
C LEU A 40 3.47 20.56 12.75
N LEU A 41 2.67 21.57 12.37
CA LEU A 41 3.16 22.86 11.93
C LEU A 41 3.30 23.82 13.11
N ASP A 42 4.39 24.56 13.15
CA ASP A 42 4.65 25.66 14.07
C ASP A 42 4.74 26.97 13.30
N SER A 43 4.57 28.11 13.96
CA SER A 43 4.79 29.45 13.41
C SER A 43 6.25 29.65 12.94
N ASP A 44 7.20 28.99 13.62
CA ASP A 44 8.60 28.87 13.21
C ASP A 44 8.81 27.56 12.45
N PRO A 45 9.05 27.59 11.13
CA PRO A 45 9.22 26.38 10.32
C PRO A 45 10.31 25.43 10.82
N SER A 46 11.31 25.93 11.55
CA SER A 46 12.38 25.11 12.13
C SER A 46 11.89 24.21 13.28
N LYS A 47 10.73 24.51 13.84
CA LYS A 47 10.08 23.77 14.93
C LYS A 47 9.00 22.81 14.43
N ASN A 48 8.71 22.81 13.12
CA ASN A 48 7.83 21.82 12.52
C ASN A 48 8.30 20.43 12.88
N TYR A 49 7.35 19.53 13.14
CA TYR A 49 7.66 18.14 13.46
C TYR A 49 6.91 17.17 12.54
N ARG A 50 7.65 16.49 11.68
CA ARG A 50 7.13 15.51 10.73
C ARG A 50 7.15 14.10 11.32
N PHE A 51 6.08 13.34 11.09
CA PHE A 51 5.96 11.92 11.45
C PHE A 51 6.04 11.02 10.22
N ILE A 52 5.42 11.41 9.09
CA ILE A 52 5.39 10.64 7.84
C ILE A 52 6.27 11.34 6.82
N PHE A 53 7.29 10.64 6.33
CA PHE A 53 8.34 11.21 5.48
C PHE A 53 8.26 10.77 4.03
N ASN A 54 7.70 9.58 3.74
CA ASN A 54 7.55 9.10 2.38
C ASN A 54 6.21 9.59 1.79
N GLY A 55 6.21 10.01 0.54
CA GLY A 55 5.00 10.45 -0.17
C GLY A 55 4.60 11.91 0.09
N PRO A 56 4.26 12.35 1.33
CA PRO A 56 3.83 13.72 1.55
C PRO A 56 4.89 14.75 1.16
N LYS A 57 4.43 15.82 0.48
CA LYS A 57 5.30 16.91 0.01
C LYS A 57 6.08 17.54 1.17
N LYS A 58 7.37 17.75 0.96
CA LYS A 58 8.23 18.52 1.88
C LYS A 58 7.80 19.99 1.91
N THR A 59 7.94 20.61 3.07
CA THR A 59 7.82 22.08 3.17
C THR A 59 9.01 22.75 2.48
N ASN A 60 8.88 24.03 2.13
CA ASN A 60 10.00 24.79 1.55
C ASN A 60 11.24 24.81 2.46
N PHE A 61 11.00 24.91 3.80
CA PHE A 61 12.08 24.84 4.78
C PHE A 61 12.80 23.47 4.76
N GLU A 62 12.04 22.36 4.77
CA GLU A 62 12.59 21.00 4.72
C GLU A 62 13.39 20.76 3.44
N GLN A 63 12.85 21.23 2.30
CA GLN A 63 13.53 21.09 1.01
C GLN A 63 14.84 21.93 0.99
N GLY A 64 14.80 23.15 1.54
CA GLY A 64 16.01 23.98 1.68
C GLY A 64 17.09 23.29 2.51
N LYS A 65 16.69 22.72 3.67
CA LYS A 65 17.63 22.00 4.55
C LYS A 65 18.21 20.72 3.93
N LEU A 66 17.42 20.04 3.12
CA LEU A 66 17.91 18.88 2.37
C LEU A 66 18.94 19.29 1.31
N ASN A 67 18.71 20.40 0.60
CA ASN A 67 19.66 20.92 -0.37
C ASN A 67 20.98 21.35 0.31
N GLU A 68 20.89 22.09 1.44
CA GLU A 68 22.07 22.46 2.26
C GLU A 68 22.85 21.21 2.70
N PHE A 69 22.16 20.15 3.07
CA PHE A 69 22.78 18.88 3.44
C PHE A 69 23.53 18.23 2.27
N HIS A 70 22.94 18.17 1.08
CA HIS A 70 23.58 17.61 -0.11
C HIS A 70 24.83 18.43 -0.52
N GLU A 71 24.77 19.76 -0.43
CA GLU A 71 25.94 20.61 -0.67
C GLU A 71 27.05 20.36 0.36
N TYR A 72 26.69 20.19 1.63
CA TYR A 72 27.63 19.86 2.69
C TYR A 72 28.30 18.50 2.45
N GLU A 73 27.51 17.48 2.07
CA GLU A 73 27.99 16.14 1.74
C GLU A 73 28.99 16.16 0.57
N LEU A 74 28.71 16.94 -0.48
CA LEU A 74 29.62 17.09 -1.61
C LEU A 74 30.99 17.72 -1.20
N LYS A 75 31.00 18.62 -0.21
CA LYS A 75 32.23 19.27 0.29
C LYS A 75 33.00 18.42 1.29
N THR A 76 32.29 17.66 2.13
CA THR A 76 32.88 16.91 3.26
C THR A 76 33.27 15.49 2.85
N GLY A 77 32.57 14.90 1.90
CA GLY A 77 32.74 13.53 1.40
C GLY A 77 31.41 12.82 1.32
N LYS A 78 31.21 12.11 0.22
CA LYS A 78 29.96 11.35 -0.02
C LYS A 78 29.89 10.16 0.92
N LEU A 79 28.73 9.96 1.56
CA LEU A 79 28.46 8.82 2.42
C LEU A 79 28.17 7.56 1.58
N ASN A 80 28.55 6.39 2.08
CA ASN A 80 28.28 5.11 1.42
C ASN A 80 26.95 4.54 1.90
N TYR A 81 25.87 4.99 1.27
CA TYR A 81 24.51 4.61 1.61
C TYR A 81 24.22 3.14 1.31
N PRO A 82 23.50 2.41 2.19
CA PRO A 82 22.93 1.11 1.85
C PRO A 82 21.96 1.20 0.65
N ASN A 83 21.83 0.14 -0.14
CA ASN A 83 20.98 0.13 -1.34
C ASN A 83 19.52 0.52 -1.08
N GLU A 84 18.99 0.17 0.09
CA GLU A 84 17.61 0.49 0.51
C GLU A 84 17.46 1.86 1.19
N TRP A 85 18.51 2.68 1.24
CA TRP A 85 18.45 4.01 1.84
C TRP A 85 17.60 4.96 1.01
N LEU A 86 16.69 5.65 1.66
CA LEU A 86 15.80 6.61 1.01
C LEU A 86 16.13 8.04 1.44
N GLU A 87 15.80 9.02 0.62
CA GLU A 87 15.93 10.45 0.96
C GLU A 87 15.13 10.79 2.24
N SER A 88 14.03 10.11 2.46
CA SER A 88 13.24 10.22 3.70
C SER A 88 14.04 9.83 4.95
N ASP A 89 15.07 8.98 4.85
CA ASP A 89 15.94 8.63 5.98
C ASP A 89 16.89 9.79 6.30
N ASN A 90 17.40 10.51 5.28
CA ASN A 90 18.11 11.76 5.49
C ASN A 90 17.25 12.80 6.19
N MET A 91 16.02 12.98 5.74
CA MET A 91 15.07 13.92 6.34
C MET A 91 14.76 13.61 7.81
N ARG A 92 14.61 12.32 8.17
CA ARG A 92 14.42 11.89 9.58
C ARG A 92 15.60 12.32 10.46
N LEU A 93 16.82 12.14 9.94
CA LEU A 93 18.02 12.42 10.70
C LEU A 93 18.36 13.92 10.71
N LEU A 94 18.01 14.66 9.65
CA LEU A 94 18.03 16.13 9.63
C LEU A 94 17.10 16.69 10.72
N GLN A 95 15.86 16.23 10.79
CA GLN A 95 14.94 16.64 11.86
C GLN A 95 15.45 16.22 13.25
N ALA A 96 16.02 15.03 13.40
CA ALA A 96 16.59 14.56 14.66
C ALA A 96 17.81 15.37 15.10
N ALA A 97 18.55 15.94 14.16
CA ALA A 97 19.63 16.88 14.39
C ALA A 97 19.17 18.32 14.63
N GLU A 98 17.83 18.57 14.65
CA GLU A 98 17.25 19.93 14.71
C GLU A 98 17.71 20.80 13.52
N TYR A 99 17.90 20.17 12.35
CA TYR A 99 18.37 20.76 11.09
C TYR A 99 19.80 21.38 11.13
N ASP A 100 20.59 21.01 12.13
CA ASP A 100 22.05 21.25 12.16
C ASP A 100 22.73 20.29 11.19
N ILE A 101 23.30 20.83 10.11
CA ILE A 101 23.80 20.03 8.99
C ILE A 101 25.03 19.16 9.37
N PRO A 102 26.09 19.70 10.05
CA PRO A 102 27.20 18.87 10.52
C PRO A 102 26.78 17.75 11.45
N LYS A 103 25.86 18.03 12.37
CA LYS A 103 25.31 17.03 13.29
C LYS A 103 24.49 15.99 12.57
N ALA A 104 23.67 16.38 11.58
CA ALA A 104 22.91 15.46 10.74
C ALA A 104 23.82 14.51 9.96
N TYR A 105 24.90 15.02 9.36
CA TYR A 105 25.89 14.22 8.66
C TYR A 105 26.51 13.16 9.58
N GLY A 106 26.88 13.54 10.82
CA GLY A 106 27.36 12.59 11.84
C GLY A 106 26.31 11.50 12.14
N LEU A 107 25.05 11.88 12.41
CA LEU A 107 23.97 10.94 12.69
C LEU A 107 23.68 9.97 11.54
N ILE A 108 23.75 10.46 10.29
CA ILE A 108 23.56 9.63 9.10
C ILE A 108 24.71 8.62 8.97
N ASN A 109 25.95 9.06 9.13
CA ASN A 109 27.11 8.18 9.08
C ASN A 109 27.05 7.09 10.16
N ASP A 110 26.70 7.46 11.38
CA ASP A 110 26.52 6.50 12.49
C ASP A 110 25.39 5.50 12.21
N ARG A 111 24.29 5.97 11.61
CA ARG A 111 23.19 5.09 11.21
C ARG A 111 23.62 4.12 10.11
N ILE A 112 24.39 4.55 9.12
CA ILE A 112 24.94 3.69 8.07
C ILE A 112 25.85 2.61 8.68
N LYS A 113 26.77 2.99 9.58
CA LYS A 113 27.62 2.04 10.32
C LYS A 113 26.79 1.04 11.13
N PHE A 114 25.76 1.53 11.81
CA PHE A 114 24.87 0.67 12.60
C PHE A 114 24.16 -0.36 11.70
N ILE A 115 23.61 0.04 10.54
CA ILE A 115 22.95 -0.88 9.59
C ILE A 115 23.94 -1.94 9.09
N ASN A 116 25.16 -1.54 8.73
CA ASN A 116 26.16 -2.45 8.19
C ASN A 116 26.67 -3.46 9.22
N ASN A 117 26.68 -3.10 10.50
CA ASN A 117 27.13 -3.94 11.62
C ASN A 117 26.00 -4.77 12.26
N ASN A 118 24.76 -4.57 11.84
CA ASN A 118 23.63 -5.31 12.43
C ASN A 118 23.67 -6.79 12.07
N PRO A 119 23.23 -7.67 13.02
CA PRO A 119 23.08 -9.10 12.74
C PRO A 119 22.05 -9.31 11.65
N LYS A 120 22.42 -10.12 10.65
CA LYS A 120 21.59 -10.38 9.46
C LYS A 120 20.81 -11.68 9.56
N THR A 121 21.08 -12.50 10.58
CA THR A 121 20.50 -13.85 10.71
C THR A 121 19.77 -14.00 12.02
N ILE A 122 18.64 -14.70 11.97
CA ILE A 122 17.93 -15.17 13.16
C ILE A 122 18.52 -16.52 13.60
N ASN A 123 18.57 -16.74 14.89
CA ASN A 123 18.96 -18.01 15.48
C ASN A 123 18.05 -18.36 16.67
N ASN A 124 18.15 -19.58 17.20
CA ASN A 124 17.30 -20.04 18.29
C ASN A 124 17.40 -19.18 19.57
N LYS A 125 18.56 -18.56 19.83
CA LYS A 125 18.73 -17.64 20.97
C LYS A 125 17.90 -16.36 20.77
N ILE A 126 17.96 -15.78 19.58
CA ILE A 126 17.15 -14.57 19.24
C ILE A 126 15.68 -14.88 19.35
N ILE A 127 15.21 -16.03 18.84
CA ILE A 127 13.82 -16.46 18.95
C ILE A 127 13.38 -16.62 20.41
N SER A 128 14.20 -17.30 21.22
CA SER A 128 13.92 -17.45 22.64
C SER A 128 13.83 -16.10 23.36
N LEU A 129 14.71 -15.15 23.02
CA LEU A 129 14.68 -13.78 23.55
C LEU A 129 13.46 -12.99 23.09
N LEU A 130 13.03 -13.13 21.84
CA LEU A 130 11.82 -12.49 21.31
C LEU A 130 10.54 -13.00 21.99
N ASN A 131 10.59 -14.21 22.54
CA ASN A 131 9.50 -14.82 23.31
C ASN A 131 9.65 -14.65 24.84
N SER A 132 10.72 -14.00 25.31
CA SER A 132 10.98 -13.82 26.74
C SER A 132 10.02 -12.87 27.44
N GLY A 133 9.34 -12.00 26.68
CA GLY A 133 8.50 -10.92 27.23
C GLY A 133 9.27 -9.65 27.57
N CYS A 134 10.58 -9.62 27.35
CA CYS A 134 11.38 -8.43 27.59
C CYS A 134 11.02 -7.28 26.63
N MET A 135 10.95 -7.57 25.33
CA MET A 135 10.45 -6.65 24.31
C MET A 135 9.65 -7.44 23.28
N PHE A 136 8.41 -7.01 23.04
CA PHE A 136 7.51 -7.67 22.11
C PHE A 136 6.53 -6.68 21.49
N ILE A 137 5.83 -7.08 20.43
CA ILE A 137 4.81 -6.28 19.78
C ILE A 137 3.45 -6.85 20.18
N TYR A 138 2.53 -5.95 20.57
CA TYR A 138 1.22 -6.34 21.04
C TYR A 138 0.13 -5.42 20.50
N GLY A 139 -0.47 -5.81 19.38
CA GLY A 139 -1.52 -5.03 18.74
C GLY A 139 -1.03 -3.78 18.01
N ARG A 140 -2.00 -2.96 17.63
CA ARG A 140 -1.80 -1.66 16.98
C ARG A 140 -2.66 -0.61 17.65
N ASP A 141 -2.24 0.64 17.57
CA ASP A 141 -3.08 1.75 17.97
C ASP A 141 -4.16 2.03 16.91
N HIS A 142 -4.99 3.02 17.18
CA HIS A 142 -6.11 3.36 16.32
C HIS A 142 -5.71 4.04 14.98
N HIS A 143 -4.46 4.47 14.86
CA HIS A 143 -3.83 4.88 13.60
C HIS A 143 -3.00 3.76 12.96
N PHE A 144 -3.27 2.51 13.32
CA PHE A 144 -2.60 1.29 12.86
C PHE A 144 -1.10 1.21 13.17
N ARG A 145 -0.56 2.07 14.03
CA ARG A 145 0.84 2.00 14.43
C ARG A 145 1.05 0.80 15.35
N PRO A 146 2.07 -0.05 15.10
CA PRO A 146 2.35 -1.18 15.98
C PRO A 146 2.73 -0.69 17.38
N ILE A 147 2.33 -1.44 18.41
CA ILE A 147 2.62 -1.14 19.81
C ILE A 147 3.76 -2.04 20.27
N ILE A 148 4.87 -1.45 20.67
CA ILE A 148 6.01 -2.14 21.30
C ILE A 148 5.83 -2.09 22.80
N VAL A 149 5.89 -3.23 23.47
CA VAL A 149 5.92 -3.33 24.92
C VAL A 149 7.32 -3.73 25.35
N ILE A 150 7.88 -2.99 26.32
CA ILE A 150 9.18 -3.27 26.93
C ILE A 150 8.96 -3.45 28.43
N SER A 151 9.28 -4.63 28.96
CA SER A 151 9.17 -4.94 30.39
C SER A 151 10.54 -4.91 31.04
N MET A 152 10.73 -3.98 31.97
CA MET A 152 11.99 -3.92 32.74
C MET A 152 12.12 -5.08 33.70
N THR A 153 11.02 -5.63 34.23
CA THR A 153 11.02 -6.86 35.02
C THR A 153 11.60 -8.05 34.26
N GLU A 154 11.11 -8.27 33.04
CA GLU A 154 11.59 -9.41 32.22
C GLU A 154 13.02 -9.16 31.72
N TYR A 155 13.39 -7.90 31.40
CA TYR A 155 14.78 -7.56 31.09
C TYR A 155 15.73 -7.92 32.24
N LYS A 156 15.39 -7.53 33.48
CA LYS A 156 16.15 -7.84 34.68
C LYS A 156 16.31 -9.34 34.90
N LYS A 157 15.23 -10.11 34.76
CA LYS A 157 15.29 -11.59 34.85
C LYS A 157 16.24 -12.20 33.82
N LEU A 158 16.33 -11.64 32.61
CA LEU A 158 17.28 -12.12 31.57
C LEU A 158 18.73 -11.87 31.97
N ILE A 159 19.02 -10.69 32.53
CA ILE A 159 20.35 -10.33 33.00
C ILE A 159 20.75 -11.22 34.21
N GLU A 160 19.86 -11.36 35.19
CA GLU A 160 20.12 -12.16 36.41
C GLU A 160 20.34 -13.62 36.09
N LYS A 161 19.66 -14.22 35.14
CA LYS A 161 19.85 -15.61 34.71
C LYS A 161 21.22 -15.85 34.07
N ASN A 162 21.85 -14.79 33.53
CA ASN A 162 23.17 -14.85 32.88
C ASN A 162 23.32 -15.95 31.80
N ILE A 163 22.19 -16.28 31.12
CA ILE A 163 22.14 -17.28 30.04
C ILE A 163 22.46 -16.63 28.68
N TYR A 164 22.14 -15.37 28.56
CA TYR A 164 22.31 -14.57 27.33
C TYR A 164 23.34 -13.47 27.57
N SER A 165 24.19 -13.25 26.59
CA SER A 165 25.06 -12.08 26.60
C SER A 165 24.27 -10.81 26.36
N GLU A 166 24.79 -9.67 26.80
CA GLU A 166 24.21 -8.36 26.47
C GLU A 166 24.06 -8.17 24.94
N GLN A 167 25.03 -8.70 24.18
CA GLN A 167 24.97 -8.65 22.71
C GLN A 167 23.80 -9.50 22.15
N ASP A 168 23.50 -10.67 22.73
CA ASP A 168 22.35 -11.49 22.31
C ASP A 168 21.03 -10.72 22.51
N ILE A 169 20.89 -10.05 23.69
CA ILE A 169 19.72 -9.25 24.02
C ILE A 169 19.60 -8.04 23.06
N ASN A 170 20.69 -7.33 22.81
CA ASN A 170 20.74 -6.20 21.90
C ASN A 170 20.35 -6.64 20.47
N ASN A 171 20.88 -7.78 20.02
CA ASN A 171 20.57 -8.35 18.71
C ASN A 171 19.09 -8.71 18.58
N SER A 172 18.45 -9.21 19.64
CA SER A 172 17.02 -9.52 19.62
C SER A 172 16.16 -8.27 19.48
N PHE A 173 16.53 -7.17 20.14
CA PHE A 173 15.85 -5.87 20.01
C PHE A 173 16.00 -5.30 18.61
N ILE A 174 17.22 -5.30 18.08
CA ILE A 174 17.51 -4.87 16.72
C ILE A 174 16.69 -5.67 15.71
N TYR A 175 16.63 -6.99 15.91
CA TYR A 175 15.86 -7.88 15.05
C TYR A 175 14.36 -7.56 15.08
N LEU A 176 13.78 -7.37 16.27
CA LEU A 176 12.36 -7.01 16.41
C LEU A 176 12.03 -5.68 15.73
N ILE A 177 12.89 -4.66 15.89
CA ILE A 177 12.68 -3.37 15.27
C ILE A 177 12.82 -3.47 13.74
N ASN A 178 13.78 -4.25 13.23
CA ASN A 178 13.91 -4.50 11.79
C ASN A 178 12.69 -5.25 11.23
N TYR A 179 12.11 -6.18 12.01
CA TYR A 179 10.85 -6.83 11.67
C TYR A 179 9.71 -5.80 11.54
N ILE A 180 9.59 -4.85 12.49
CA ILE A 180 8.61 -3.77 12.39
C ILE A 180 8.81 -2.96 11.12
N LEU A 181 10.03 -2.50 10.86
CA LEU A 181 10.35 -1.67 9.70
C LEU A 181 10.02 -2.35 8.38
N LYS A 182 10.25 -3.67 8.30
CA LYS A 182 10.08 -4.43 7.06
C LYS A 182 8.64 -4.87 6.83
N TYR A 183 7.95 -5.31 7.87
CA TYR A 183 6.69 -6.02 7.71
C TYR A 183 5.47 -5.31 8.30
N LEU A 184 5.64 -4.41 9.27
CA LEU A 184 4.50 -3.84 9.98
C LEU A 184 4.19 -2.39 9.63
N LEU A 185 5.11 -1.68 8.98
CA LEU A 185 4.91 -0.31 8.53
C LEU A 185 4.48 -0.24 7.06
N ILE A 186 3.81 0.84 6.72
CA ILE A 186 3.46 1.18 5.34
C ILE A 186 4.09 2.54 5.05
N PRO A 187 5.15 2.61 4.22
CA PRO A 187 5.76 3.88 3.85
C PRO A 187 4.73 4.85 3.24
N GLY A 188 4.74 6.08 3.72
CA GLY A 188 3.79 7.12 3.31
C GLY A 188 2.48 7.18 4.11
N GLN A 189 2.21 6.17 4.95
CA GLN A 189 0.97 6.06 5.71
C GLN A 189 1.21 5.72 7.19
N ILE A 190 1.91 4.63 7.47
CA ILE A 190 2.20 4.15 8.82
C ILE A 190 3.71 3.99 8.95
N GLU A 191 4.39 5.00 9.50
CA GLU A 191 5.86 5.03 9.55
C GLU A 191 6.44 5.03 10.96
N ASN A 192 5.57 5.02 11.97
CA ASN A 192 5.91 5.14 13.37
C ASN A 192 5.33 3.99 14.19
N TRP A 193 5.80 3.86 15.42
CA TRP A 193 5.24 2.99 16.44
C TRP A 193 4.97 3.73 17.75
N VAL A 194 4.16 3.13 18.59
CA VAL A 194 3.96 3.51 19.99
C VAL A 194 4.77 2.55 20.84
N ALA A 195 5.41 3.06 21.91
CA ALA A 195 6.08 2.20 22.88
C ALA A 195 5.46 2.37 24.29
N ILE A 196 5.22 1.25 24.95
CA ILE A 196 4.85 1.16 26.36
C ILE A 196 6.04 0.56 27.09
N ILE A 197 6.66 1.33 27.98
CA ILE A 197 7.80 0.89 28.80
C ILE A 197 7.29 0.71 30.23
N ASP A 198 7.23 -0.55 30.64
CA ASP A 198 6.72 -0.99 31.92
C ASP A 198 7.87 -1.13 32.92
N PHE A 199 7.89 -0.27 33.92
CA PHE A 199 8.91 -0.22 34.98
C PHE A 199 8.51 -1.03 36.23
N GLU A 200 7.48 -1.88 36.15
CA GLU A 200 7.11 -2.74 37.28
C GLU A 200 8.34 -3.50 37.80
N GLY A 201 8.54 -3.48 39.10
CA GLY A 201 9.67 -4.16 39.75
C GLY A 201 11.08 -3.59 39.45
N ALA A 202 11.18 -2.51 38.67
CA ALA A 202 12.45 -1.84 38.43
C ALA A 202 12.85 -0.92 39.58
N GLY A 203 14.15 -0.87 39.87
CA GLY A 203 14.77 0.03 40.84
C GLY A 203 15.65 1.09 40.19
N VAL A 204 16.23 1.97 41.00
CA VAL A 204 17.16 3.01 40.51
C VAL A 204 18.41 2.42 39.87
N SER A 205 18.88 1.26 40.31
CA SER A 205 20.00 0.52 39.71
C SER A 205 19.75 0.16 38.24
N ASP A 206 18.49 -0.07 37.87
CA ASP A 206 18.11 -0.56 36.54
C ASP A 206 18.05 0.57 35.50
N VAL A 207 18.24 1.84 35.93
CA VAL A 207 18.30 3.00 35.02
C VAL A 207 19.47 2.90 34.05
N SER A 208 20.59 2.26 34.42
CA SER A 208 21.71 2.03 33.52
C SER A 208 21.32 1.11 32.35
N ASP A 209 20.56 0.06 32.63
CA ASP A 209 20.08 -0.90 31.63
C ASP A 209 19.00 -0.27 30.75
N PHE A 210 18.12 0.54 31.32
CA PHE A 210 17.18 1.35 30.55
C PHE A 210 17.92 2.27 29.56
N LYS A 211 19.05 2.90 29.95
CA LYS A 211 19.86 3.71 29.03
C LYS A 211 20.40 2.92 27.85
N LYS A 212 20.77 1.64 28.03
CA LYS A 212 21.23 0.74 26.96
C LYS A 212 20.10 0.48 25.97
N ILE A 213 18.91 0.12 26.44
CA ILE A 213 17.73 -0.08 25.60
C ILE A 213 17.45 1.19 24.77
N ILE A 214 17.49 2.34 25.43
CA ILE A 214 17.28 3.63 24.78
C ILE A 214 18.34 3.92 23.71
N SER A 215 19.59 3.55 23.94
CA SER A 215 20.65 3.73 22.93
C SER A 215 20.34 2.97 21.64
N ILE A 216 19.79 1.76 21.74
CA ILE A 216 19.34 0.97 20.58
C ILE A 216 18.18 1.68 19.88
N LEU A 217 17.16 2.11 20.64
CA LEU A 217 16.00 2.81 20.07
C LEU A 217 16.40 4.14 19.40
N ASN A 218 17.40 4.82 19.92
CA ASN A 218 17.95 6.05 19.35
C ASN A 218 18.60 5.83 17.97
N SER A 219 19.06 4.62 17.66
CA SER A 219 19.54 4.29 16.32
C SER A 219 18.41 4.30 15.27
N TYR A 220 17.14 4.31 15.69
CA TYR A 220 15.94 4.36 14.86
C TYR A 220 15.17 5.67 15.00
N ARG A 221 15.92 6.80 14.99
CA ARG A 221 15.35 8.15 15.16
C ARG A 221 14.22 8.42 14.17
N GLY A 222 13.22 9.20 14.63
CA GLY A 222 12.07 9.59 13.81
C GLY A 222 11.00 8.49 13.64
N ARG A 223 11.16 7.32 14.26
CA ARG A 223 10.22 6.20 14.16
C ARG A 223 9.25 6.08 15.34
N VAL A 224 9.57 6.66 16.48
CA VAL A 224 8.68 6.68 17.65
C VAL A 224 7.65 7.79 17.50
N PHE A 225 6.36 7.46 17.61
CA PHE A 225 5.29 8.44 17.75
C PHE A 225 5.17 8.90 19.19
N ARG A 226 5.02 7.96 20.14
CA ARG A 226 4.86 8.21 21.57
C ARG A 226 5.51 7.11 22.41
N ASN A 227 6.11 7.50 23.52
CA ASN A 227 6.58 6.58 24.56
C ASN A 227 5.74 6.79 25.80
N TYR A 228 5.08 5.77 26.29
CA TYR A 228 4.38 5.72 27.57
C TYR A 228 5.24 4.99 28.59
N PHE A 229 5.57 5.67 29.67
CA PHE A 229 6.33 5.11 30.80
C PHE A 229 5.34 4.90 31.92
N ILE A 230 5.18 3.66 32.36
CA ILE A 230 4.17 3.24 33.33
C ILE A 230 4.79 2.48 34.48
N ASN A 231 4.08 2.35 35.59
CA ASN A 231 4.50 1.60 36.79
C ASN A 231 5.84 2.11 37.37
N ILE A 232 6.08 3.43 37.34
CA ILE A 232 7.33 4.01 37.83
C ILE A 232 7.17 4.43 39.28
N SER A 233 7.92 3.79 40.20
CA SER A 233 7.98 4.19 41.63
C SER A 233 8.55 5.59 41.81
N GLY A 234 8.19 6.26 42.90
CA GLY A 234 8.47 7.69 43.13
C GLY A 234 9.94 8.12 42.96
N PHE A 235 10.90 7.42 43.56
CA PHE A 235 12.33 7.71 43.39
C PHE A 235 12.84 7.41 42.00
N LEU A 236 12.39 6.30 41.39
CA LEU A 236 12.74 5.95 40.04
C LEU A 236 12.24 6.99 39.03
N LYS A 237 11.09 7.62 39.29
CA LYS A 237 10.52 8.67 38.42
C LYS A 237 11.47 9.87 38.24
N ILE A 238 12.21 10.23 39.30
CA ILE A 238 13.22 11.32 39.23
C ILE A 238 14.38 10.91 38.37
N ALA A 239 14.92 9.68 38.55
CA ALA A 239 16.04 9.16 37.78
C ALA A 239 15.69 8.96 36.29
N VAL A 240 14.47 8.48 36.00
CA VAL A 240 13.97 8.31 34.64
C VAL A 240 13.76 9.66 33.97
N LYS A 241 13.19 10.66 34.66
CA LYS A 241 13.07 12.04 34.13
C LYS A 241 14.42 12.64 33.77
N ALA A 242 15.45 12.43 34.59
CA ALA A 242 16.81 12.85 34.28
C ALA A 242 17.37 12.10 33.04
N ALA A 243 17.11 10.79 32.92
CA ALA A 243 17.55 9.99 31.78
C ALA A 243 16.87 10.40 30.46
N ILE A 244 15.62 10.85 30.50
CA ILE A 244 14.87 11.30 29.31
C ILE A 244 15.60 12.43 28.60
N ASN A 245 16.29 13.31 29.29
CA ASN A 245 17.05 14.41 28.70
C ASN A 245 18.17 13.92 27.76
N ILE A 246 18.63 12.69 27.91
CA ILE A 246 19.61 12.03 27.03
C ILE A 246 19.05 11.80 25.62
N PHE A 247 17.73 11.70 25.47
CA PHE A 247 17.09 11.51 24.15
C PHE A 247 17.17 12.74 23.23
N GLY A 248 17.55 13.89 23.75
CA GLY A 248 17.42 15.18 23.08
C GLY A 248 15.99 15.75 23.18
N LYS A 249 15.89 17.07 23.03
CA LYS A 249 14.64 17.83 23.26
C LYS A 249 13.45 17.33 22.44
N SER A 250 13.70 17.01 21.18
CA SER A 250 12.66 16.52 20.26
C SER A 250 12.06 15.16 20.69
N SER A 251 12.90 14.23 21.15
CA SER A 251 12.46 12.92 21.63
C SER A 251 11.80 12.99 23.00
N ALA A 252 12.31 13.84 23.89
CA ALA A 252 11.74 14.04 25.23
C ALA A 252 10.26 14.50 25.18
N LYS A 253 9.88 15.31 24.18
CA LYS A 253 8.49 15.76 23.97
C LYS A 253 7.51 14.61 23.71
N LYS A 254 8.00 13.45 23.27
CA LYS A 254 7.19 12.26 22.95
C LYS A 254 6.95 11.36 24.16
N VAL A 255 7.63 11.62 25.27
CA VAL A 255 7.49 10.80 26.49
C VAL A 255 6.29 11.28 27.29
N ARG A 256 5.48 10.32 27.72
CA ARG A 256 4.41 10.50 28.72
C ARG A 256 4.68 9.55 29.86
N ILE A 257 4.80 10.08 31.06
CA ILE A 257 4.87 9.28 32.28
C ILE A 257 3.45 9.25 32.81
N LEU A 258 2.88 8.06 32.93
CA LEU A 258 1.54 7.83 33.47
C LEU A 258 1.66 7.22 34.86
N ASP A 259 0.95 7.79 35.81
CA ASP A 259 0.74 7.19 37.12
C ASP A 259 -0.38 6.12 37.04
N ASP A 260 -0.54 5.28 38.06
CA ASP A 260 -1.47 4.15 38.01
C ASP A 260 -2.93 4.56 37.76
N ASP A 261 -3.33 5.71 38.27
CA ASP A 261 -4.66 6.29 38.03
C ASP A 261 -4.80 6.94 36.64
N GLU A 262 -3.71 7.08 35.91
CA GLU A 262 -3.67 7.67 34.57
C GLU A 262 -3.56 6.63 33.44
N LEU A 263 -3.54 5.33 33.75
CA LEU A 263 -3.42 4.27 32.72
C LEU A 263 -4.55 4.31 31.68
N ASN A 264 -5.72 4.84 32.05
CA ASN A 264 -6.82 5.09 31.12
C ASN A 264 -6.45 6.03 29.96
N LYS A 265 -5.43 6.88 30.12
CA LYS A 265 -4.91 7.75 29.04
C LYS A 265 -4.30 6.96 27.86
N LEU A 266 -3.93 5.69 28.06
CA LEU A 266 -3.56 4.82 26.94
C LEU A 266 -4.72 4.65 25.98
N GLN A 267 -5.97 4.68 26.50
CA GLN A 267 -7.17 4.51 25.69
C GLN A 267 -7.50 5.74 24.84
N GLU A 268 -6.78 6.86 24.97
CA GLU A 268 -6.92 8.01 24.07
C GLU A 268 -6.45 7.71 22.64
N ILE A 269 -5.52 6.76 22.48
CA ILE A 269 -4.95 6.39 21.17
C ILE A 269 -4.99 4.90 20.87
N ILE A 270 -5.26 4.05 21.86
CA ILE A 270 -5.27 2.59 21.70
C ILE A 270 -6.63 2.07 22.12
N SER A 271 -7.30 1.30 21.25
CA SER A 271 -8.54 0.63 21.61
C SER A 271 -8.33 -0.26 22.85
N PRO A 272 -9.24 -0.28 23.83
CA PRO A 272 -9.14 -1.14 25.02
C PRO A 272 -8.89 -2.62 24.69
N SER A 273 -9.40 -3.10 23.55
CA SER A 273 -9.20 -4.45 23.05
C SER A 273 -7.76 -4.75 22.56
N ASN A 274 -6.92 -3.72 22.43
CA ASN A 274 -5.50 -3.80 22.11
C ASN A 274 -4.58 -3.42 23.28
N ILE A 275 -5.15 -3.09 24.44
CA ILE A 275 -4.42 -2.85 25.70
C ILE A 275 -4.59 -4.06 26.60
N GLN A 276 -3.48 -4.58 27.14
CA GLN A 276 -3.48 -5.69 28.10
C GLN A 276 -4.28 -5.32 29.38
N LYS A 277 -4.91 -6.30 30.01
CA LYS A 277 -5.71 -6.10 31.25
C LYS A 277 -4.89 -5.44 32.35
N LYS A 278 -3.64 -5.84 32.52
CA LYS A 278 -2.72 -5.26 33.50
C LYS A 278 -2.42 -3.76 33.28
N TYR A 279 -2.71 -3.24 32.09
CA TYR A 279 -2.58 -1.82 31.73
C TYR A 279 -3.94 -1.11 31.58
N GLY A 280 -5.01 -1.69 32.14
CA GLY A 280 -6.33 -1.07 32.13
C GLY A 280 -7.16 -1.33 30.87
N GLY A 281 -6.73 -2.24 29.98
CA GLY A 281 -7.48 -2.65 28.81
C GLY A 281 -8.33 -3.91 29.01
N THR A 282 -8.78 -4.51 27.89
CA THR A 282 -9.56 -5.75 27.88
C THR A 282 -8.84 -6.92 27.21
N ALA A 283 -7.72 -6.67 26.53
CA ALA A 283 -6.94 -7.72 25.89
C ALA A 283 -6.28 -8.66 26.92
N PRO A 284 -6.12 -9.95 26.62
CA PRO A 284 -5.40 -10.88 27.51
C PRO A 284 -3.98 -10.37 27.78
N ASP A 285 -3.48 -10.61 29.01
CA ASP A 285 -2.09 -10.32 29.30
C ASP A 285 -1.15 -11.22 28.51
N ALA A 286 -0.06 -10.64 28.04
CA ALA A 286 0.98 -11.38 27.37
C ALA A 286 1.66 -12.33 28.38
N GLN A 287 1.87 -13.58 27.99
CA GLN A 287 2.53 -14.58 28.83
C GLN A 287 3.98 -14.74 28.35
N PRO A 288 4.97 -14.29 29.15
CA PRO A 288 6.39 -14.52 28.85
C PRO A 288 6.74 -16.00 28.79
N GLY A 289 7.62 -16.36 27.87
CA GLY A 289 8.06 -17.74 27.66
C GLY A 289 7.17 -18.53 26.68
N GLY A 290 7.70 -19.62 26.17
CA GLY A 290 7.07 -20.35 25.08
C GLY A 290 7.18 -19.61 23.74
N ASN A 291 6.50 -20.10 22.70
CA ASN A 291 6.54 -19.51 21.34
C ASN A 291 5.34 -18.57 21.06
N ASN A 292 4.97 -17.73 22.04
CA ASN A 292 3.68 -17.04 21.99
C ASN A 292 3.76 -15.54 21.70
N LEU A 293 4.95 -14.92 21.68
CA LEU A 293 5.12 -13.47 21.50
C LEU A 293 5.70 -13.10 20.15
N PHE A 294 6.41 -14.01 19.49
CA PHE A 294 6.93 -13.78 18.15
C PHE A 294 6.57 -14.96 17.22
N PRO A 295 6.03 -14.72 16.03
CA PRO A 295 5.59 -13.44 15.44
C PRO A 295 4.59 -12.68 16.30
N PRO A 296 4.43 -11.33 16.07
CA PRO A 296 3.62 -10.47 16.91
C PRO A 296 2.19 -10.96 17.12
N ARG A 297 1.68 -10.74 18.33
CA ARG A 297 0.31 -11.04 18.68
C ARG A 297 -0.59 -9.83 18.38
N MET A 298 -1.66 -10.07 17.61
CA MET A 298 -2.70 -9.09 17.32
C MET A 298 -3.97 -9.51 18.06
N PRO A 299 -4.19 -9.03 19.30
CA PRO A 299 -5.29 -9.50 20.15
C PRO A 299 -6.66 -9.14 19.59
N SER A 300 -6.75 -8.06 18.82
CA SER A 300 -7.97 -7.60 18.18
C SER A 300 -7.64 -6.97 16.83
N MET A 301 -8.54 -7.13 15.86
CA MET A 301 -8.52 -6.39 14.59
C MET A 301 -9.44 -5.17 14.63
N ASN A 302 -10.06 -4.89 15.79
CA ASN A 302 -10.83 -3.68 15.98
C ASN A 302 -9.91 -2.53 16.40
N TYR A 303 -9.75 -1.56 15.51
CA TYR A 303 -8.95 -0.34 15.70
C TYR A 303 -9.83 0.90 15.84
N GLU A 304 -11.12 0.73 16.08
CA GLU A 304 -12.04 1.83 16.35
C GLU A 304 -11.75 2.42 17.74
N LEU A 305 -11.78 3.73 17.82
CA LEU A 305 -11.74 4.46 19.06
C LEU A 305 -13.06 5.21 19.21
N ASN A 306 -13.77 5.03 20.34
CA ASN A 306 -15.07 5.62 20.60
C ASN A 306 -16.12 5.35 19.51
N GLY A 307 -16.01 4.20 18.80
CA GLY A 307 -16.90 3.83 17.71
C GLY A 307 -16.64 4.54 16.39
N GLU A 308 -15.58 5.32 16.28
CA GLU A 308 -15.19 5.99 15.05
C GLU A 308 -14.11 5.20 14.31
N ARG A 309 -14.36 4.95 13.03
CA ARG A 309 -13.32 4.50 12.08
C ARG A 309 -12.65 5.70 11.44
N LEU A 310 -11.33 5.65 11.42
CA LEU A 310 -10.53 6.73 10.84
C LEU A 310 -10.43 6.62 9.33
N ASN A 311 -10.33 7.76 8.69
CA ASN A 311 -9.86 8.11 7.32
C ASN A 311 -9.48 6.94 6.41
N ILE A 312 -10.35 5.90 6.33
CA ILE A 312 -10.20 4.77 5.43
C ILE A 312 -11.06 5.07 4.20
N ILE A 313 -10.40 5.23 3.06
CA ILE A 313 -11.10 5.45 1.78
C ILE A 313 -11.68 4.14 1.23
N SER A 314 -12.64 4.26 0.29
CA SER A 314 -13.18 3.09 -0.40
C SER A 314 -12.11 2.38 -1.25
N GLU A 315 -12.37 1.13 -1.60
CA GLU A 315 -11.44 0.37 -2.46
C GLU A 315 -11.35 0.98 -3.85
N GLU A 316 -12.47 1.49 -4.38
CA GLU A 316 -12.53 2.16 -5.68
C GLU A 316 -11.70 3.44 -5.70
N ALA A 317 -11.83 4.29 -4.67
CA ALA A 317 -11.05 5.51 -4.54
C ALA A 317 -9.55 5.19 -4.39
N TYR A 318 -9.20 4.14 -3.65
CA TYR A 318 -7.81 3.70 -3.51
C TYR A 318 -7.25 3.17 -4.84
N LYS A 319 -8.03 2.37 -5.58
CA LYS A 319 -7.66 1.88 -6.91
C LYS A 319 -7.42 3.03 -7.88
N GLU A 320 -8.31 4.01 -7.89
CA GLU A 320 -8.16 5.22 -8.70
C GLU A 320 -6.89 6.00 -8.37
N MET A 321 -6.58 6.21 -7.09
CA MET A 321 -5.35 6.86 -6.65
C MET A 321 -4.10 6.08 -7.06
N CYS A 322 -4.12 4.76 -7.02
CA CYS A 322 -2.97 3.92 -7.36
C CYS A 322 -2.69 3.85 -8.85
N LEU A 323 -3.74 3.81 -9.68
CA LEU A 323 -3.63 3.59 -11.14
C LEU A 323 -3.52 4.89 -11.93
N ASN A 324 -4.09 5.98 -11.45
CA ASN A 324 -4.04 7.27 -12.12
C ASN A 324 -2.73 8.01 -11.83
N SER A 325 -2.35 8.92 -12.72
CA SER A 325 -1.21 9.82 -12.58
C SER A 325 -1.47 10.93 -11.53
N ASN A 326 -2.02 10.55 -10.39
CA ASN A 326 -2.38 11.47 -9.33
C ASN A 326 -1.12 11.88 -8.54
N PRO A 327 -0.89 13.19 -8.26
CA PRO A 327 0.20 13.64 -7.40
C PRO A 327 0.11 13.10 -5.95
N TYR A 328 -1.04 12.58 -5.54
CA TYR A 328 -1.28 11.95 -4.24
C TYR A 328 -1.17 10.41 -4.28
N LYS A 329 -0.54 9.86 -5.30
CA LYS A 329 -0.34 8.41 -5.41
C LYS A 329 0.29 7.85 -4.12
N PRO A 330 -0.24 6.77 -3.53
CA PRO A 330 0.36 6.14 -2.36
C PRO A 330 1.81 5.74 -2.63
N PHE A 331 2.67 5.92 -1.64
CA PHE A 331 4.07 5.51 -1.75
C PHE A 331 4.21 3.99 -1.87
N SER A 332 3.32 3.26 -1.20
CA SER A 332 3.23 1.80 -1.26
C SER A 332 1.83 1.36 -1.66
N ILE A 333 1.75 0.36 -2.51
CA ILE A 333 0.50 -0.29 -2.89
C ILE A 333 0.44 -1.68 -2.24
N SER A 334 -0.73 -2.06 -1.74
CA SER A 334 -0.94 -3.39 -1.17
C SER A 334 -0.61 -4.48 -2.19
N PRO A 335 0.27 -5.45 -1.86
CA PRO A 335 0.55 -6.58 -2.74
C PRO A 335 -0.70 -7.37 -3.15
N LYS A 336 -1.64 -7.57 -2.22
CA LYS A 336 -2.91 -8.26 -2.47
C LYS A 336 -3.81 -7.49 -3.44
N TYR A 337 -3.82 -6.14 -3.38
CA TYR A 337 -4.55 -5.34 -4.37
C TYR A 337 -3.88 -5.39 -5.74
N LEU A 338 -2.57 -5.32 -5.81
CA LEU A 338 -1.85 -5.44 -7.09
C LEU A 338 -2.15 -6.79 -7.76
N GLU A 339 -2.09 -7.88 -7.02
CA GLU A 339 -2.41 -9.22 -7.53
C GLU A 339 -3.86 -9.29 -8.03
N LYS A 340 -4.83 -8.80 -7.24
CA LYS A 340 -6.24 -8.72 -7.62
C LYS A 340 -6.44 -7.94 -8.92
N TRP A 341 -5.85 -6.74 -9.02
CA TRP A 341 -6.05 -5.87 -10.19
C TRP A 341 -5.34 -6.40 -11.43
N ASN A 342 -4.19 -7.05 -11.30
CA ASN A 342 -3.53 -7.72 -12.42
C ASN A 342 -4.40 -8.84 -12.95
N LYS A 343 -4.98 -9.66 -12.08
CA LYS A 343 -5.91 -10.72 -12.47
C LYS A 343 -7.16 -10.18 -13.16
N GLU A 344 -7.78 -9.12 -12.60
CA GLU A 344 -8.93 -8.44 -13.22
C GLU A 344 -8.58 -7.90 -14.63
N LYS A 345 -7.37 -7.38 -14.81
CA LYS A 345 -6.89 -6.89 -16.09
C LYS A 345 -6.70 -8.01 -17.10
N GLU A 346 -6.05 -9.10 -16.71
CA GLU A 346 -5.87 -10.29 -17.54
C GLU A 346 -7.21 -10.89 -17.99
N GLU A 347 -8.16 -11.04 -17.06
CA GLU A 347 -9.51 -11.52 -17.36
C GLU A 347 -10.27 -10.60 -18.34
N LYS A 348 -10.06 -9.30 -18.24
CA LYS A 348 -10.66 -8.32 -19.16
C LYS A 348 -10.04 -8.39 -20.55
N GLU A 349 -8.71 -8.44 -20.62
CA GLU A 349 -7.99 -8.58 -21.89
C GLU A 349 -8.35 -9.89 -22.61
N GLU A 350 -8.51 -10.99 -21.88
CA GLU A 350 -8.95 -12.26 -22.42
C GLU A 350 -10.38 -12.18 -22.98
N LYS A 351 -11.30 -11.55 -22.24
CA LYS A 351 -12.69 -11.33 -22.72
C LYS A 351 -12.73 -10.47 -23.98
N GLU A 352 -11.98 -9.37 -24.01
CA GLU A 352 -11.89 -8.52 -25.21
C GLU A 352 -11.30 -9.25 -26.40
N LYS A 353 -10.33 -10.14 -26.18
CA LYS A 353 -9.76 -10.98 -27.24
C LYS A 353 -10.78 -11.96 -27.81
N ILE A 354 -11.50 -12.65 -26.91
CA ILE A 354 -12.57 -13.59 -27.31
C ILE A 354 -13.69 -12.86 -28.09
N GLU A 355 -14.05 -11.65 -27.68
CA GLU A 355 -15.05 -10.83 -28.34
C GLU A 355 -14.60 -10.43 -29.76
N LYS A 356 -13.36 -9.96 -29.89
CA LYS A 356 -12.76 -9.65 -31.20
C LYS A 356 -12.66 -10.87 -32.13
N GLU A 357 -12.30 -12.03 -31.58
CA GLU A 357 -12.27 -13.29 -32.35
C GLU A 357 -13.67 -13.69 -32.83
N LYS A 358 -14.70 -13.52 -32.01
CA LYS A 358 -16.10 -13.75 -32.41
C LYS A 358 -16.58 -12.78 -33.48
N GLU A 359 -16.26 -11.49 -33.34
CA GLU A 359 -16.58 -10.47 -34.36
C GLU A 359 -15.88 -10.78 -35.69
N GLN A 360 -14.60 -11.17 -35.63
CA GLN A 360 -13.86 -11.53 -36.84
C GLN A 360 -14.40 -12.82 -37.49
N ALA A 361 -14.78 -13.82 -36.70
CA ALA A 361 -15.42 -15.04 -37.22
C ALA A 361 -16.80 -14.73 -37.84
N ALA A 362 -17.59 -13.86 -37.23
CA ALA A 362 -18.87 -13.40 -37.80
C ALA A 362 -18.67 -12.66 -39.14
N LEU A 363 -17.65 -11.79 -39.20
CA LEU A 363 -17.32 -11.05 -40.43
C LEU A 363 -16.89 -11.99 -41.55
N ASN A 364 -16.06 -13.01 -41.25
CA ASN A 364 -15.62 -14.00 -42.20
C ASN A 364 -16.77 -14.89 -42.70
N ASN A 365 -17.71 -15.25 -41.79
CA ASN A 365 -18.88 -16.03 -42.15
C ASN A 365 -19.82 -15.22 -43.07
N ASN A 366 -20.01 -13.93 -42.81
CA ASN A 366 -20.77 -13.03 -43.68
C ASN A 366 -20.13 -12.88 -45.07
N LYS A 367 -18.79 -12.79 -45.15
CA LYS A 367 -18.08 -12.78 -46.42
C LYS A 367 -18.29 -14.08 -47.21
N GLN A 368 -18.18 -15.24 -46.56
CA GLN A 368 -18.45 -16.52 -47.21
C GLN A 368 -19.88 -16.66 -47.72
N ILE A 369 -20.86 -16.14 -46.94
CA ILE A 369 -22.25 -16.11 -47.38
C ILE A 369 -22.41 -15.21 -48.57
N GLN A 370 -21.83 -14.00 -48.60
CA GLN A 370 -21.87 -13.10 -49.74
C GLN A 370 -21.21 -13.71 -50.97
N GLU A 371 -20.05 -14.35 -50.84
CA GLU A 371 -19.38 -15.06 -51.97
C GLU A 371 -20.22 -16.21 -52.48
N SER A 372 -20.85 -16.98 -51.59
CA SER A 372 -21.73 -18.08 -51.99
C SER A 372 -23.01 -17.60 -52.70
N VAL A 373 -23.57 -16.47 -52.27
CA VAL A 373 -24.70 -15.81 -52.96
C VAL A 373 -24.28 -15.26 -54.31
N ALA A 374 -23.10 -14.60 -54.40
CA ALA A 374 -22.56 -14.14 -55.66
C ALA A 374 -22.29 -15.28 -56.67
N GLN A 375 -21.73 -16.40 -56.21
CA GLN A 375 -21.54 -17.59 -57.05
C GLN A 375 -22.87 -18.18 -57.50
N LYS A 376 -23.88 -18.28 -56.64
CA LYS A 376 -25.20 -18.76 -57.04
C LYS A 376 -25.88 -17.83 -58.03
N SER A 377 -25.74 -16.51 -57.90
CA SER A 377 -26.26 -15.52 -58.83
C SER A 377 -25.54 -15.64 -60.22
N PHE A 378 -24.22 -15.87 -60.19
CA PHE A 378 -23.46 -16.06 -61.44
C PHE A 378 -23.86 -17.33 -62.14
N ILE A 379 -24.06 -18.44 -61.44
CA ILE A 379 -24.54 -19.71 -62.01
C ILE A 379 -25.97 -19.57 -62.57
N ASN A 380 -26.86 -18.87 -61.86
CA ASN A 380 -28.22 -18.60 -62.34
C ASN A 380 -28.23 -17.69 -63.60
N ASN A 381 -27.35 -16.69 -63.62
CA ASN A 381 -27.25 -15.81 -64.80
C ASN A 381 -26.70 -16.57 -66.03
N ASN A 382 -25.73 -17.46 -65.86
CA ASN A 382 -25.23 -18.33 -66.94
C ASN A 382 -26.29 -19.33 -67.41
N ALA A 383 -27.09 -19.93 -66.51
CA ALA A 383 -28.22 -20.79 -66.84
C ALA A 383 -29.36 -20.08 -67.58
N VAL A 384 -29.56 -18.80 -67.23
CA VAL A 384 -30.52 -17.92 -67.93
C VAL A 384 -30.00 -17.54 -69.34
N GLU A 385 -28.71 -17.26 -69.49
CA GLU A 385 -28.09 -16.98 -70.78
C GLU A 385 -28.06 -18.20 -71.68
N GLU A 386 -27.78 -19.37 -71.12
CA GLU A 386 -27.84 -20.68 -71.91
C GLU A 386 -29.28 -20.97 -72.32
N LYS A 387 -30.30 -20.71 -71.51
CA LYS A 387 -31.69 -20.81 -71.90
C LYS A 387 -32.11 -19.72 -72.88
N ARG A 388 -31.58 -18.50 -72.81
CA ARG A 388 -31.79 -17.45 -73.81
C ARG A 388 -31.19 -17.86 -75.20
N THR A 389 -29.97 -18.40 -75.24
CA THR A 389 -29.31 -18.85 -76.44
C THR A 389 -30.08 -20.00 -77.07
N ASN A 390 -30.58 -20.97 -76.30
CA ASN A 390 -31.43 -22.04 -76.77
C ASN A 390 -32.82 -21.57 -77.24
N ILE A 391 -33.42 -20.56 -76.67
CA ILE A 391 -34.66 -19.95 -77.06
C ILE A 391 -34.46 -19.15 -78.37
N ILE A 392 -33.35 -18.48 -78.58
CA ILE A 392 -33.03 -17.70 -79.76
C ILE A 392 -32.78 -18.69 -80.96
N MET A 393 -32.15 -19.85 -80.73
CA MET A 393 -31.98 -20.85 -81.78
C MET A 393 -33.26 -21.59 -82.15
N ASN A 394 -34.26 -21.76 -81.27
CA ASN A 394 -35.53 -22.36 -81.52
C ASN A 394 -36.61 -21.43 -82.12
N ASN A 395 -36.49 -20.09 -81.95
CA ASN A 395 -37.49 -19.12 -82.41
C ASN A 395 -37.22 -18.52 -83.78
N ASN A 396 -36.28 -19.07 -84.57
CA ASN A 396 -36.11 -18.69 -85.95
C ASN A 396 -37.15 -19.35 -86.89
N ASN A 397 -38.09 -20.13 -86.35
CA ASN A 397 -39.24 -20.69 -87.06
C ASN A 397 -40.52 -20.51 -86.23
N HIS A 398 -41.17 -19.42 -86.25
CA HIS A 398 -42.60 -19.09 -86.19
C HIS A 398 -42.91 -17.77 -85.46
N ASN A 399 -43.52 -16.87 -86.28
CA ASN A 399 -44.51 -15.85 -85.99
C ASN A 399 -44.24 -14.80 -84.91
N ARG A 400 -44.06 -13.60 -85.42
CA ARG A 400 -44.28 -12.28 -84.76
C ARG A 400 -45.71 -12.19 -84.21
N THR A 401 -45.86 -11.94 -82.94
CA THR A 401 -46.88 -11.12 -82.23
C THR A 401 -47.11 -11.70 -80.84
N THR A 402 -46.32 -11.31 -79.84
CA THR A 402 -46.66 -11.34 -78.42
C THR A 402 -45.49 -10.92 -77.51
N SER A 403 -44.50 -10.16 -78.01
CA SER A 403 -43.25 -9.91 -77.24
C SER A 403 -43.30 -8.65 -76.38
N ARG A 404 -44.39 -7.92 -76.32
CA ARG A 404 -44.39 -6.63 -75.61
C ARG A 404 -44.95 -6.68 -74.17
N GLU A 405 -45.78 -7.65 -73.85
CA GLU A 405 -46.34 -7.79 -72.50
C GLU A 405 -45.43 -8.53 -71.53
N TYR A 406 -44.59 -9.45 -72.01
CA TYR A 406 -43.66 -10.20 -71.14
C TYR A 406 -42.45 -9.38 -70.67
N VAL A 407 -42.04 -8.38 -71.43
CA VAL A 407 -40.91 -7.51 -71.05
C VAL A 407 -41.32 -6.47 -69.99
N ILE A 408 -42.54 -6.03 -69.96
CA ILE A 408 -43.02 -5.07 -68.98
C ILE A 408 -43.19 -5.71 -67.57
N ASN A 409 -43.67 -6.95 -67.50
CA ASN A 409 -43.76 -7.65 -66.21
C ASN A 409 -42.40 -8.03 -65.61
N PHE A 410 -41.38 -8.31 -66.45
CA PHE A 410 -40.02 -8.65 -65.99
C PHE A 410 -39.27 -7.39 -65.43
N LEU A 411 -39.51 -6.25 -65.98
CA LEU A 411 -38.90 -4.98 -65.48
C LEU A 411 -39.52 -4.48 -64.17
N ASN A 412 -40.78 -4.79 -63.93
CA ASN A 412 -41.44 -4.41 -62.65
C ASN A 412 -40.99 -5.28 -61.46
N GLU A 413 -40.63 -6.58 -61.69
CA GLU A 413 -40.04 -7.41 -60.62
C GLU A 413 -38.59 -7.03 -60.27
N PHE A 414 -37.84 -6.39 -61.21
CA PHE A 414 -36.46 -5.94 -60.92
C PHE A 414 -36.39 -4.64 -60.12
N ASP A 415 -37.40 -3.75 -60.26
CA ASP A 415 -37.45 -2.53 -59.47
C ASP A 415 -37.88 -2.77 -58.03
N GLU A 416 -38.64 -3.83 -57.71
CA GLU A 416 -38.98 -4.18 -56.32
C GLU A 416 -37.77 -4.77 -55.56
N LEU A 417 -36.87 -5.51 -56.21
CA LEU A 417 -35.66 -6.08 -55.62
C LEU A 417 -34.61 -4.96 -55.30
N ASN A 418 -34.45 -3.99 -56.15
CA ASN A 418 -33.53 -2.85 -55.91
C ASN A 418 -34.05 -1.89 -54.82
N MET A 419 -35.36 -1.83 -54.58
CA MET A 419 -35.92 -1.04 -53.46
C MET A 419 -35.66 -1.66 -52.09
N ILE A 420 -35.50 -2.96 -52.00
CA ILE A 420 -35.21 -3.65 -50.74
C ILE A 420 -33.75 -3.42 -50.31
N GLU A 421 -32.79 -3.46 -51.25
CA GLU A 421 -31.37 -3.22 -50.92
C GLU A 421 -31.13 -1.75 -50.48
N THR A 422 -31.79 -0.76 -51.06
CA THR A 422 -31.66 0.64 -50.67
C THR A 422 -32.31 0.95 -49.30
N PHE A 423 -33.26 0.12 -48.83
CA PHE A 423 -33.91 0.28 -47.55
C PHE A 423 -33.07 -0.29 -46.36
N GLU A 424 -32.29 -1.33 -46.62
CA GLU A 424 -31.36 -1.90 -45.61
C GLU A 424 -30.10 -1.04 -45.47
N GLU A 425 -29.54 -0.48 -46.53
CA GLU A 425 -28.39 0.45 -46.47
C GLU A 425 -28.74 1.76 -45.74
N LYS A 426 -29.91 2.31 -45.90
CA LYS A 426 -30.39 3.49 -45.15
C LYS A 426 -30.58 3.18 -43.64
N LYS A 427 -30.96 2.00 -43.29
CA LYS A 427 -31.16 1.58 -41.87
C LYS A 427 -29.85 1.35 -41.15
N TYR A 428 -28.79 0.98 -41.86
CA TYR A 428 -27.43 0.78 -41.31
C TYR A 428 -26.72 2.11 -41.09
N ASN A 429 -26.83 3.04 -42.03
CA ASN A 429 -26.21 4.38 -41.93
C ASN A 429 -26.88 5.26 -40.85
N SER A 430 -28.18 5.10 -40.59
CA SER A 430 -28.87 5.83 -39.52
C SER A 430 -28.50 5.40 -38.12
N LYS A 431 -27.98 4.20 -37.92
CA LYS A 431 -27.45 3.69 -36.62
C LYS A 431 -26.06 4.22 -36.32
N ILE A 432 -25.25 4.53 -37.33
CA ILE A 432 -23.87 5.04 -37.16
C ILE A 432 -23.92 6.53 -36.82
N ASP A 433 -24.82 7.31 -37.42
CA ASP A 433 -24.95 8.76 -37.14
C ASP A 433 -25.45 9.05 -35.71
N LEU A 434 -26.22 8.15 -35.07
CA LEU A 434 -26.68 8.32 -33.69
C LEU A 434 -25.57 8.18 -32.65
N ASN A 435 -24.47 7.47 -32.97
CA ASN A 435 -23.34 7.25 -32.04
C ASN A 435 -22.30 8.39 -32.10
N ILE A 436 -22.16 9.09 -33.19
CA ILE A 436 -21.20 10.21 -33.37
C ILE A 436 -21.73 11.51 -32.73
N GLY A 437 -23.04 11.74 -32.77
CA GLY A 437 -23.69 12.93 -32.17
C GLY A 437 -23.54 12.99 -30.65
N ASN A 438 -23.53 11.84 -29.95
CA ASN A 438 -23.39 11.80 -28.50
C ASN A 438 -21.95 12.02 -28.01
N ILE A 439 -20.95 11.71 -28.80
CA ILE A 439 -19.54 11.92 -28.46
C ILE A 439 -19.15 13.39 -28.58
N SER A 440 -19.63 14.08 -29.58
CA SER A 440 -19.39 15.53 -29.77
C SER A 440 -20.03 16.40 -28.67
N SER A 441 -21.19 16.00 -28.15
CA SER A 441 -21.87 16.72 -27.05
C SER A 441 -21.17 16.55 -25.71
N PHE A 442 -20.50 15.39 -25.51
CA PHE A 442 -19.75 15.09 -24.31
C PHE A 442 -18.44 15.89 -24.22
N PHE A 443 -17.74 16.08 -25.36
CA PHE A 443 -16.52 16.88 -25.41
C PHE A 443 -16.79 18.38 -25.27
N ASN A 444 -17.92 18.89 -25.75
CA ASN A 444 -18.33 20.29 -25.58
C ASN A 444 -18.70 20.63 -24.11
N LYS A 445 -19.22 19.67 -23.33
CA LYS A 445 -19.47 19.89 -21.90
C LYS A 445 -18.17 19.96 -21.09
N ILE A 446 -17.13 19.18 -21.44
CA ILE A 446 -15.84 19.23 -20.77
C ILE A 446 -15.06 20.51 -21.05
N SER A 447 -15.19 21.08 -22.24
CA SER A 447 -14.53 22.34 -22.61
C SER A 447 -15.06 23.57 -21.84
N ASN A 448 -16.33 23.56 -21.42
CA ASN A 448 -16.94 24.65 -20.65
C ASN A 448 -16.61 24.59 -19.13
N TYR A 449 -16.17 23.46 -18.60
CA TYR A 449 -15.72 23.35 -17.21
C TYR A 449 -14.28 23.85 -16.98
N LYS A 450 -13.52 24.13 -18.04
CA LYS A 450 -12.15 24.70 -17.95
C LYS A 450 -12.10 26.22 -18.00
N LYS A 451 -13.25 26.91 -18.05
CA LYS A 451 -13.35 28.39 -18.11
C LYS A 451 -14.10 28.99 -16.90
N MET A 452 -14.36 28.21 -15.87
CA MET A 452 -14.70 28.68 -14.52
C MET A 452 -13.59 28.22 -13.60
#